data_032a56cd37bd2b817b4208434133cad9
#
_entry.id   032a56cd37bd2b817b4208434133cad9
#
_cell.length_a   1.000
_cell.length_b   1.000
_cell.length_c   1.000
_cell.angle_alpha   90.00
_cell.angle_beta   90.00
_cell.angle_gamma   90.00
#
_symmetry.space_group_name_H-M   'P 1'
#
loop_
_entity.id
_entity.type
_entity.pdbx_description
1 polymer ?
#
loop_
_entity_poly.entity_id
_entity_poly.type
_entity_poly.pdbx_seq_one_letter_code
_entity_poly.pdbx_strand_id
1 'polypeptide(L)'
;MKKPMQKIRTCLQKTPNALFCVLGAVVFLAGFYFLCYRTPLNEVWLPTTMNNDEALYNRQVVSVLTHGGPQGYFGYQESTADIGRYGTWGPLLIWAYALPGLLFGASVNVVLWCNLLLIAVGIAVFARCARLNYRQCIALCGALFSIMLPLRSCVSGASEAMHYMLALLIVGTAAALHRSGKTGWLIACAAACAVETIFRPYALLFWVFPLTAVWQNKRRRAACLGTAAGGFAVSLFAMAKLAAPYFSDGGMDFDGIRLLLQLHPVAAARYECARAAALLHAAWRDDILPTLHGETTYIGGGCVTFLAVVLVAVVCLVWDKHKGRPLVLKGCALFCSAVIALVLLFMYNIDPRHMMLLAILLLGAVVVEDAAPAAVWLPVLVVLLLPMNFQRGSLPEKNAEMAAQMQTVETALTASVQDAGADPWDHTLAYAYDDGVFHGYLYAVPDGMGIEFDKNSYLWDEENLISSRYVMCGHDTRVAARLLAENWQQVVSTEDLVIYKRP
;
A
#
# COMPACT_ATOMS: atom_id res chain seq x y z
N MET A 1 -8.64 -45.68 7.67
CA MET A 1 -8.19 -44.26 7.69
C MET A 1 -6.72 -44.02 7.29
N LYS A 2 -5.74 -44.93 7.49
CA LYS A 2 -4.33 -44.68 7.13
C LYS A 2 -4.04 -44.58 5.62
N LYS A 3 -4.72 -45.37 4.76
CA LYS A 3 -4.50 -45.37 3.30
C LYS A 3 -4.87 -44.08 2.56
N PRO A 4 -6.02 -43.38 2.83
CA PRO A 4 -6.33 -42.12 2.16
C PRO A 4 -5.36 -41.00 2.54
N MET A 5 -4.95 -40.90 3.81
CA MET A 5 -3.96 -39.91 4.26
C MET A 5 -2.59 -40.13 3.62
N GLN A 6 -2.19 -41.37 3.35
CA GLN A 6 -0.93 -41.67 2.67
C GLN A 6 -0.96 -41.27 1.18
N LYS A 7 -2.11 -41.46 0.50
CA LYS A 7 -2.31 -41.00 -0.89
C LYS A 7 -2.26 -39.47 -0.99
N ILE A 8 -2.94 -38.76 -0.07
CA ILE A 8 -2.91 -37.30 -0.02
C ILE A 8 -1.46 -36.80 0.21
N ARG A 9 -0.75 -37.39 1.16
CA ARG A 9 0.65 -37.05 1.43
C ARG A 9 1.55 -37.26 0.21
N THR A 10 1.35 -38.35 -0.53
CA THR A 10 2.12 -38.64 -1.75
C THR A 10 1.77 -37.68 -2.88
N CYS A 11 0.52 -37.28 -3.01
CA CYS A 11 0.07 -36.28 -3.98
C CYS A 11 0.70 -34.90 -3.67
N LEU A 12 0.64 -34.44 -2.41
CA LEU A 12 1.24 -33.18 -1.95
C LEU A 12 2.77 -33.16 -2.18
N GLN A 13 3.45 -34.30 -1.99
CA GLN A 13 4.89 -34.39 -2.23
C GLN A 13 5.27 -34.31 -3.70
N LYS A 14 4.36 -34.63 -4.63
CA LYS A 14 4.56 -34.54 -6.08
C LYS A 14 4.17 -33.18 -6.66
N THR A 15 3.33 -32.42 -5.97
CA THR A 15 2.93 -31.09 -6.42
C THR A 15 4.08 -30.12 -6.28
N PRO A 16 4.42 -29.32 -7.32
CA PRO A 16 5.42 -28.26 -7.18
C PRO A 16 5.05 -27.31 -6.04
N ASN A 17 5.98 -27.07 -5.13
CA ASN A 17 5.72 -26.24 -3.93
C ASN A 17 5.18 -24.84 -4.27
N ALA A 18 5.62 -24.26 -5.40
CA ALA A 18 5.11 -22.99 -5.87
C ALA A 18 3.60 -23.05 -6.17
N LEU A 19 3.15 -24.07 -6.92
CA LEU A 19 1.72 -24.26 -7.20
C LEU A 19 0.93 -24.53 -5.91
N PHE A 20 1.47 -25.35 -5.02
CA PHE A 20 0.84 -25.60 -3.72
C PHE A 20 0.70 -24.33 -2.90
N CYS A 21 1.72 -23.46 -2.92
CA CYS A 21 1.69 -22.19 -2.18
C CYS A 21 0.66 -21.22 -2.76
N VAL A 22 0.55 -21.14 -4.10
CA VAL A 22 -0.49 -20.31 -4.77
C VAL A 22 -1.89 -20.81 -4.45
N LEU A 23 -2.13 -22.13 -4.56
CA LEU A 23 -3.43 -22.69 -4.20
C LEU A 23 -3.78 -22.45 -2.73
N GLY A 24 -2.79 -22.59 -1.84
CA GLY A 24 -2.92 -22.22 -0.44
C GLY A 24 -3.27 -20.74 -0.27
N ALA A 25 -2.58 -19.86 -0.97
CA ALA A 25 -2.84 -18.42 -0.94
C ALA A 25 -4.29 -18.10 -1.37
N VAL A 26 -4.76 -18.68 -2.47
CA VAL A 26 -6.14 -18.49 -2.95
C VAL A 26 -7.16 -18.97 -1.90
N VAL A 27 -6.92 -20.16 -1.32
CA VAL A 27 -7.84 -20.73 -0.31
C VAL A 27 -7.87 -19.86 0.95
N PHE A 28 -6.70 -19.45 1.47
CA PHE A 28 -6.63 -18.60 2.66
C PHE A 28 -7.22 -17.22 2.39
N LEU A 29 -6.84 -16.58 1.28
CA LEU A 29 -7.35 -15.26 0.92
C LEU A 29 -8.89 -15.28 0.77
N ALA A 30 -9.42 -16.18 -0.05
CA ALA A 30 -10.87 -16.27 -0.25
C ALA A 30 -11.60 -16.65 1.04
N GLY A 31 -11.04 -17.59 1.82
CA GLY A 31 -11.64 -18.03 3.07
C GLY A 31 -11.67 -16.93 4.13
N PHE A 32 -10.57 -16.26 4.38
CA PHE A 32 -10.50 -15.15 5.34
C PHE A 32 -11.28 -13.93 4.85
N TYR A 33 -11.25 -13.65 3.55
CA TYR A 33 -12.07 -12.59 2.97
C TYR A 33 -13.55 -12.82 3.24
N PHE A 34 -14.05 -14.04 2.95
CA PHE A 34 -15.43 -14.41 3.25
C PHE A 34 -15.74 -14.35 4.76
N LEU A 35 -14.81 -14.79 5.63
CA LEU A 35 -15.00 -14.71 7.08
C LEU A 35 -15.12 -13.26 7.58
N CYS A 36 -14.31 -12.35 7.01
CA CYS A 36 -14.29 -10.95 7.41
C CYS A 36 -15.48 -10.15 6.83
N TYR A 37 -15.80 -10.37 5.56
CA TYR A 37 -16.74 -9.51 4.83
C TYR A 37 -18.08 -10.15 4.51
N ARG A 38 -18.24 -11.46 4.72
CA ARG A 38 -19.43 -12.24 4.39
C ARG A 38 -19.84 -12.17 2.90
N THR A 39 -18.92 -11.75 2.05
CA THR A 39 -19.09 -11.63 0.61
C THR A 39 -18.08 -12.52 -0.10
N PRO A 40 -18.47 -13.36 -1.08
CA PRO A 40 -17.53 -14.10 -1.90
C PRO A 40 -16.65 -13.15 -2.74
N LEU A 41 -15.39 -13.52 -2.95
CA LEU A 41 -14.44 -12.66 -3.67
C LEU A 41 -14.85 -12.32 -5.10
N ASN A 42 -15.62 -13.20 -5.76
CA ASN A 42 -16.14 -12.99 -7.12
C ASN A 42 -17.36 -12.06 -7.17
N GLU A 43 -17.92 -11.67 -6.05
CA GLU A 43 -19.04 -10.72 -5.94
C GLU A 43 -18.60 -9.30 -5.58
N VAL A 44 -17.29 -9.05 -5.52
CA VAL A 44 -16.76 -7.71 -5.27
C VAL A 44 -17.04 -6.83 -6.49
N TRP A 45 -17.97 -5.89 -6.34
CA TRP A 45 -18.38 -4.96 -7.40
C TRP A 45 -17.62 -3.63 -7.35
N LEU A 46 -17.17 -3.25 -6.15
CA LEU A 46 -16.35 -2.08 -5.88
C LEU A 46 -15.21 -2.50 -4.96
N PRO A 47 -13.96 -2.05 -5.19
CA PRO A 47 -12.87 -2.34 -4.28
C PRO A 47 -13.16 -1.76 -2.90
N THR A 48 -12.54 -2.32 -1.86
CA THR A 48 -12.54 -1.68 -0.55
C THR A 48 -11.91 -0.31 -0.68
N THR A 49 -12.61 0.71 -0.23
CA THR A 49 -12.11 2.09 -0.26
C THR A 49 -11.69 2.49 1.16
N MET A 50 -10.47 2.11 1.52
CA MET A 50 -9.91 2.49 2.83
C MET A 50 -9.48 3.95 2.88
N ASN A 51 -9.04 4.47 1.74
CA ASN A 51 -8.69 5.87 1.58
C ASN A 51 -8.87 6.33 0.12
N ASN A 52 -8.74 7.61 -0.08
CA ASN A 52 -8.85 8.27 -1.37
C ASN A 52 -7.79 7.80 -2.40
N ASP A 53 -6.58 7.42 -1.95
CA ASP A 53 -5.49 6.97 -2.82
C ASP A 53 -5.91 5.79 -3.71
N GLU A 54 -6.79 4.92 -3.20
CA GLU A 54 -7.23 3.71 -3.92
C GLU A 54 -7.98 4.05 -5.20
N ALA A 55 -8.95 4.97 -5.12
CA ALA A 55 -9.70 5.43 -6.27
C ALA A 55 -8.77 6.10 -7.30
N LEU A 56 -7.78 6.83 -6.81
CA LEU A 56 -6.85 7.56 -7.63
C LEU A 56 -5.88 6.65 -8.38
N TYR A 57 -5.27 5.69 -7.72
CA TYR A 57 -4.43 4.71 -8.41
C TYR A 57 -5.24 4.01 -9.51
N ASN A 58 -6.46 3.59 -9.20
CA ASN A 58 -7.31 2.93 -10.18
C ASN A 58 -7.61 3.84 -11.37
N ARG A 59 -8.02 5.09 -11.12
CA ARG A 59 -8.33 6.05 -12.20
C ARG A 59 -7.13 6.30 -13.09
N GLN A 60 -5.93 6.45 -12.53
CA GLN A 60 -4.71 6.63 -13.33
C GLN A 60 -4.37 5.39 -14.18
N VAL A 61 -4.54 4.19 -13.62
CA VAL A 61 -4.33 2.94 -14.37
C VAL A 61 -5.36 2.82 -15.49
N VAL A 62 -6.63 3.13 -15.23
CA VAL A 62 -7.69 3.18 -16.26
C VAL A 62 -7.31 4.17 -17.34
N SER A 63 -6.85 5.38 -16.99
CA SER A 63 -6.44 6.39 -17.96
C SER A 63 -5.29 5.91 -18.86
N VAL A 64 -4.29 5.20 -18.31
CA VAL A 64 -3.24 4.58 -19.15
C VAL A 64 -3.82 3.58 -20.13
N LEU A 65 -4.78 2.77 -19.70
CA LEU A 65 -5.38 1.72 -20.53
C LEU A 65 -6.29 2.28 -21.61
N THR A 66 -6.97 3.41 -21.37
CA THR A 66 -7.93 4.02 -22.28
C THR A 66 -7.31 5.07 -23.18
N HIS A 67 -6.38 5.88 -22.66
CA HIS A 67 -5.83 7.06 -23.33
C HIS A 67 -4.31 6.96 -23.58
N GLY A 68 -3.66 5.88 -23.17
CA GLY A 68 -2.23 5.65 -23.40
C GLY A 68 -1.29 6.43 -22.48
N GLY A 69 -1.81 7.17 -21.51
CA GLY A 69 -1.04 7.92 -20.52
C GLY A 69 -1.80 8.10 -19.22
N PRO A 70 -1.13 8.13 -18.08
CA PRO A 70 -1.80 8.45 -16.84
C PRO A 70 -2.21 9.91 -16.90
N GLN A 71 -3.46 10.17 -16.66
CA GLN A 71 -3.94 11.50 -16.41
C GLN A 71 -3.43 11.89 -15.02
N GLY A 72 -2.42 12.73 -14.98
CA GLY A 72 -2.07 13.42 -13.75
C GLY A 72 -3.26 14.29 -13.44
N TYR A 73 -3.59 14.50 -12.23
CA TYR A 73 -4.78 15.14 -11.89
C TYR A 73 -4.89 15.31 -10.46
N PHE A 74 -3.79 15.08 -9.81
CA PHE A 74 -3.73 15.11 -8.40
C PHE A 74 -3.28 16.45 -7.95
N GLY A 75 -4.17 17.16 -7.32
CA GLY A 75 -3.85 18.34 -6.58
C GLY A 75 -4.28 18.20 -5.13
N TYR A 76 -3.70 19.00 -4.28
CA TYR A 76 -4.06 19.15 -2.88
C TYR A 76 -4.22 20.63 -2.58
N GLN A 77 -5.35 21.00 -1.98
CA GLN A 77 -5.64 22.40 -1.64
C GLN A 77 -5.55 23.34 -2.84
N GLU A 78 -6.25 22.97 -3.90
CA GLU A 78 -6.30 23.74 -5.15
C GLU A 78 -4.93 24.01 -5.80
N SER A 79 -3.97 23.13 -5.56
CA SER A 79 -2.62 23.25 -6.07
C SER A 79 -2.42 22.76 -7.52
N THR A 80 -3.47 22.68 -8.30
CA THR A 80 -3.50 22.34 -9.71
C THR A 80 -3.45 20.85 -10.03
N ALA A 81 -4.58 20.27 -10.37
CA ALA A 81 -4.68 18.93 -10.93
C ALA A 81 -4.31 18.97 -12.43
N ASP A 82 -3.03 19.03 -12.74
CA ASP A 82 -2.53 19.10 -14.12
C ASP A 82 -2.29 17.72 -14.72
N ILE A 83 -2.49 17.58 -16.03
CA ILE A 83 -2.05 16.42 -16.80
C ILE A 83 -0.52 16.26 -16.62
N GLY A 84 -0.09 15.07 -16.22
CA GLY A 84 1.33 14.77 -15.94
C GLY A 84 1.78 15.02 -14.50
N ARG A 85 0.88 15.44 -13.61
CA ARG A 85 1.11 15.43 -12.17
C ARG A 85 0.59 14.13 -11.54
N TYR A 86 1.26 13.65 -10.52
CA TYR A 86 0.97 12.34 -9.92
C TYR A 86 0.99 12.44 -8.40
N GLY A 87 0.50 11.41 -7.72
CA GLY A 87 0.64 11.30 -6.27
C GLY A 87 2.09 11.30 -5.82
N THR A 88 2.32 11.36 -4.52
CA THR A 88 3.60 11.59 -3.84
C THR A 88 4.78 10.75 -4.38
N TRP A 89 4.51 9.53 -4.83
CA TRP A 89 5.54 8.59 -5.28
C TRP A 89 5.83 8.62 -6.79
N GLY A 90 5.13 9.48 -7.54
CA GLY A 90 5.31 9.66 -8.98
C GLY A 90 4.63 8.59 -9.85
N PRO A 91 4.85 8.62 -11.18
CA PRO A 91 4.06 7.85 -12.16
C PRO A 91 4.48 6.40 -12.37
N LEU A 92 5.71 6.03 -11.94
CA LEU A 92 6.27 4.72 -12.30
C LEU A 92 5.49 3.55 -11.75
N LEU A 93 4.88 3.72 -10.57
CA LEU A 93 3.98 2.74 -9.97
C LEU A 93 2.72 2.52 -10.85
N ILE A 94 2.16 3.58 -11.41
CA ILE A 94 0.96 3.51 -12.28
C ILE A 94 1.27 2.70 -13.54
N TRP A 95 2.40 2.97 -14.20
CA TRP A 95 2.84 2.21 -15.36
C TRP A 95 3.07 0.73 -15.03
N ALA A 96 3.60 0.44 -13.84
CA ALA A 96 3.79 -0.91 -13.37
C ALA A 96 2.45 -1.67 -13.20
N TYR A 97 1.40 -0.99 -12.77
CA TYR A 97 0.03 -1.56 -12.71
C TYR A 97 -0.65 -1.63 -14.08
N ALA A 98 -0.43 -0.67 -14.95
CA ALA A 98 -1.03 -0.69 -16.28
C ALA A 98 -0.59 -1.91 -17.09
N LEU A 99 0.64 -2.40 -16.93
CA LEU A 99 1.13 -3.58 -17.64
C LEU A 99 0.29 -4.85 -17.35
N PRO A 100 0.10 -5.33 -16.09
CA PRO A 100 -0.83 -6.41 -15.82
C PRO A 100 -2.29 -6.01 -16.06
N GLY A 101 -2.63 -4.73 -15.97
CA GLY A 101 -3.96 -4.19 -16.27
C GLY A 101 -4.44 -4.48 -17.69
N LEU A 102 -3.53 -4.61 -18.66
CA LEU A 102 -3.84 -5.04 -20.02
C LEU A 102 -4.55 -6.41 -20.07
N LEU A 103 -4.40 -7.24 -19.05
CA LEU A 103 -5.08 -8.55 -18.97
C LEU A 103 -6.53 -8.46 -18.52
N PHE A 104 -6.87 -7.39 -17.77
CA PHE A 104 -8.18 -7.23 -17.12
C PHE A 104 -9.05 -6.16 -17.76
N GLY A 105 -8.45 -5.29 -18.56
CA GLY A 105 -9.13 -4.14 -19.18
C GLY A 105 -9.42 -3.02 -18.18
N ALA A 106 -9.86 -1.88 -18.71
CA ALA A 106 -10.23 -0.71 -17.92
C ALA A 106 -11.53 -0.99 -17.13
N SER A 107 -11.46 -0.93 -15.82
CA SER A 107 -12.62 -1.12 -14.93
C SER A 107 -12.34 -0.54 -13.54
N VAL A 108 -13.37 -0.36 -12.73
CA VAL A 108 -13.25 0.06 -11.32
C VAL A 108 -12.46 -0.93 -10.46
N ASN A 109 -12.30 -2.15 -10.92
CA ASN A 109 -11.61 -3.23 -10.19
C ASN A 109 -10.26 -3.61 -10.82
N VAL A 110 -9.72 -2.86 -11.81
CA VAL A 110 -8.49 -3.26 -12.50
C VAL A 110 -7.29 -3.38 -11.56
N VAL A 111 -7.10 -2.44 -10.63
CA VAL A 111 -6.00 -2.50 -9.66
C VAL A 111 -6.19 -3.65 -8.68
N LEU A 112 -7.42 -3.93 -8.24
CA LEU A 112 -7.74 -5.08 -7.41
C LEU A 112 -7.32 -6.40 -8.10
N TRP A 113 -7.68 -6.59 -9.37
CA TRP A 113 -7.29 -7.82 -10.11
C TRP A 113 -5.78 -7.89 -10.30
N CYS A 114 -5.13 -6.75 -10.56
CA CYS A 114 -3.67 -6.69 -10.60
C CYS A 114 -3.05 -7.09 -9.25
N ASN A 115 -3.58 -6.61 -8.14
CA ASN A 115 -3.10 -6.93 -6.80
C ASN A 115 -3.17 -8.44 -6.51
N LEU A 116 -4.29 -9.08 -6.86
CA LEU A 116 -4.46 -10.52 -6.71
C LEU A 116 -3.44 -11.31 -7.57
N LEU A 117 -3.20 -10.87 -8.80
CA LEU A 117 -2.19 -11.46 -9.68
C LEU A 117 -0.78 -11.26 -9.11
N LEU A 118 -0.43 -10.05 -8.72
CA LEU A 118 0.89 -9.69 -8.22
C LEU A 118 1.25 -10.48 -6.96
N ILE A 119 0.33 -10.57 -5.99
CA ILE A 119 0.59 -11.32 -4.75
C ILE A 119 0.71 -12.82 -5.03
N ALA A 120 -0.10 -13.37 -5.95
CA ALA A 120 0.00 -14.77 -6.36
C ALA A 120 1.36 -15.06 -7.03
N VAL A 121 1.82 -14.20 -7.94
CA VAL A 121 3.13 -14.27 -8.57
C VAL A 121 4.24 -14.15 -7.51
N GLY A 122 4.15 -13.18 -6.62
CA GLY A 122 5.11 -12.97 -5.53
C GLY A 122 5.27 -14.21 -4.66
N ILE A 123 4.16 -14.80 -4.22
CA ILE A 123 4.16 -16.02 -3.39
C ILE A 123 4.73 -17.21 -4.18
N ALA A 124 4.36 -17.40 -5.45
CA ALA A 124 4.87 -18.49 -6.28
C ALA A 124 6.38 -18.41 -6.47
N VAL A 125 6.88 -17.24 -6.87
CA VAL A 125 8.31 -17.01 -7.06
C VAL A 125 9.07 -17.12 -5.76
N PHE A 126 8.55 -16.54 -4.68
CA PHE A 126 9.13 -16.67 -3.34
C PHE A 126 9.25 -18.15 -2.93
N ALA A 127 8.16 -18.93 -2.99
CA ALA A 127 8.17 -20.33 -2.62
C ALA A 127 9.19 -21.14 -3.45
N ARG A 128 9.31 -20.82 -4.74
CA ARG A 128 10.28 -21.46 -5.65
C ARG A 128 11.71 -21.06 -5.33
N CYS A 129 11.99 -19.78 -5.14
CA CYS A 129 13.31 -19.25 -4.86
C CYS A 129 13.80 -19.67 -3.47
N ALA A 130 12.95 -19.57 -2.47
CA ALA A 130 13.24 -19.95 -1.09
C ALA A 130 13.24 -21.49 -0.88
N ARG A 131 12.70 -22.26 -1.83
CA ARG A 131 12.53 -23.73 -1.73
C ARG A 131 11.67 -24.13 -0.54
N LEU A 132 10.58 -23.39 -0.32
CA LEU A 132 9.68 -23.67 0.79
C LEU A 132 9.10 -25.10 0.70
N ASN A 133 8.99 -25.76 1.82
CA ASN A 133 8.21 -26.98 1.93
C ASN A 133 6.72 -26.65 2.15
N TYR A 134 5.84 -27.64 2.06
CA TYR A 134 4.39 -27.43 2.18
C TYR A 134 3.96 -26.79 3.53
N ARG A 135 4.68 -27.08 4.64
CA ARG A 135 4.38 -26.51 5.95
C ARG A 135 4.71 -25.01 6.00
N GLN A 136 5.85 -24.65 5.41
CA GLN A 136 6.26 -23.25 5.28
C GLN A 136 5.30 -22.48 4.35
N CYS A 137 4.84 -23.11 3.27
CA CYS A 137 3.83 -22.50 2.39
C CYS A 137 2.52 -22.21 3.13
N ILE A 138 2.00 -23.19 3.89
CA ILE A 138 0.77 -23.01 4.66
C ILE A 138 0.96 -21.94 5.75
N ALA A 139 2.10 -21.95 6.46
CA ALA A 139 2.39 -20.94 7.49
C ALA A 139 2.46 -19.53 6.89
N LEU A 140 3.14 -19.36 5.75
CA LEU A 140 3.23 -18.08 5.06
C LEU A 140 1.84 -17.57 4.63
N CYS A 141 1.06 -18.39 3.93
CA CYS A 141 -0.26 -18.01 3.47
C CYS A 141 -1.22 -17.73 4.64
N GLY A 142 -1.17 -18.57 5.66
CA GLY A 142 -1.95 -18.35 6.90
C GLY A 142 -1.60 -17.03 7.58
N ALA A 143 -0.30 -16.72 7.72
CA ALA A 143 0.13 -15.47 8.33
C ALA A 143 -0.27 -14.24 7.49
N LEU A 144 -0.02 -14.27 6.17
CA LEU A 144 -0.33 -13.14 5.30
C LEU A 144 -1.82 -12.79 5.27
N PHE A 145 -2.68 -13.78 5.10
CA PHE A 145 -4.10 -13.54 4.86
C PHE A 145 -4.98 -13.60 6.10
N SER A 146 -4.47 -14.03 7.25
CA SER A 146 -5.16 -13.84 8.53
C SER A 146 -4.97 -12.44 9.12
N ILE A 147 -4.02 -11.67 8.62
CA ILE A 147 -3.85 -10.26 8.98
C ILE A 147 -4.79 -9.41 8.13
N MET A 148 -5.63 -8.60 8.79
CA MET A 148 -6.66 -7.79 8.12
C MET A 148 -6.05 -6.83 7.08
N LEU A 149 -4.98 -6.12 7.41
CA LEU A 149 -4.42 -5.10 6.53
C LEU A 149 -3.85 -5.67 5.21
N PRO A 150 -3.02 -6.73 5.18
CA PRO A 150 -2.63 -7.38 3.93
C PRO A 150 -3.82 -7.96 3.16
N LEU A 151 -4.79 -8.55 3.84
CA LEU A 151 -5.99 -9.09 3.22
C LEU A 151 -6.76 -7.99 2.45
N ARG A 152 -7.02 -6.86 3.13
CA ARG A 152 -7.70 -5.69 2.52
C ARG A 152 -6.89 -5.10 1.39
N SER A 153 -5.59 -4.91 1.57
CA SER A 153 -4.71 -4.36 0.53
C SER A 153 -4.66 -5.20 -0.74
N CYS A 154 -4.82 -6.53 -0.63
CA CYS A 154 -4.89 -7.39 -1.80
C CYS A 154 -6.23 -7.29 -2.56
N VAL A 155 -7.31 -6.85 -1.87
CA VAL A 155 -8.66 -6.76 -2.46
C VAL A 155 -9.12 -5.29 -2.48
N SER A 156 -8.22 -4.40 -2.87
CA SER A 156 -8.45 -2.96 -2.91
C SER A 156 -7.81 -2.31 -4.13
N GLY A 157 -8.06 -1.03 -4.32
CA GLY A 157 -7.34 -0.18 -5.27
C GLY A 157 -5.96 0.28 -4.80
N ALA A 158 -5.55 -0.11 -3.59
CA ALA A 158 -4.28 0.31 -2.98
C ALA A 158 -3.05 -0.35 -3.62
N SER A 159 -1.90 0.30 -3.51
CA SER A 159 -0.64 -0.17 -4.13
C SER A 159 0.17 -1.15 -3.26
N GLU A 160 -0.27 -1.40 -2.04
CA GLU A 160 0.48 -2.17 -1.04
C GLU A 160 0.80 -3.60 -1.48
N ALA A 161 -0.11 -4.26 -2.22
CA ALA A 161 0.13 -5.63 -2.69
C ALA A 161 1.35 -5.75 -3.62
N MET A 162 1.66 -4.73 -4.42
CA MET A 162 2.88 -4.66 -5.22
C MET A 162 4.12 -4.64 -4.33
N HIS A 163 4.12 -3.83 -3.29
CA HIS A 163 5.22 -3.73 -2.33
C HIS A 163 5.41 -5.04 -1.55
N TYR A 164 4.30 -5.71 -1.18
CA TYR A 164 4.36 -7.04 -0.54
C TYR A 164 4.96 -8.10 -1.47
N MET A 165 4.57 -8.08 -2.74
CA MET A 165 5.19 -8.93 -3.75
C MET A 165 6.69 -8.67 -3.85
N LEU A 166 7.11 -7.40 -3.96
CA LEU A 166 8.52 -7.03 -4.09
C LEU A 166 9.32 -7.43 -2.84
N ALA A 167 8.78 -7.25 -1.63
CA ALA A 167 9.42 -7.73 -0.40
C ALA A 167 9.66 -9.25 -0.42
N LEU A 168 8.64 -10.02 -0.81
CA LEU A 168 8.78 -11.47 -0.96
C LEU A 168 9.81 -11.85 -2.04
N LEU A 169 9.83 -11.13 -3.17
CA LEU A 169 10.83 -11.35 -4.24
C LEU A 169 12.24 -11.07 -3.75
N ILE A 170 12.45 -9.96 -3.02
CA ILE A 170 13.75 -9.60 -2.44
C ILE A 170 14.25 -10.70 -1.52
N VAL A 171 13.44 -11.12 -0.54
CA VAL A 171 13.84 -12.17 0.41
C VAL A 171 14.06 -13.51 -0.30
N GLY A 172 13.17 -13.91 -1.21
CA GLY A 172 13.27 -15.18 -1.94
C GLY A 172 14.49 -15.26 -2.84
N THR A 173 14.74 -14.21 -3.62
CA THR A 173 15.90 -14.15 -4.52
C THR A 173 17.21 -14.02 -3.76
N ALA A 174 17.24 -13.27 -2.64
CA ALA A 174 18.36 -13.23 -1.72
C ALA A 174 18.66 -14.61 -1.13
N ALA A 175 17.65 -15.36 -0.71
CA ALA A 175 17.81 -16.74 -0.24
C ALA A 175 18.43 -17.64 -1.31
N ALA A 176 17.99 -17.53 -2.56
CA ALA A 176 18.56 -18.27 -3.68
C ALA A 176 20.01 -17.83 -4.00
N LEU A 177 20.28 -16.53 -3.89
CA LEU A 177 21.61 -15.94 -4.08
C LEU A 177 22.59 -16.45 -3.01
N HIS A 178 22.24 -16.36 -1.73
CA HIS A 178 23.09 -16.84 -0.64
C HIS A 178 23.40 -18.34 -0.72
N ARG A 179 22.43 -19.14 -1.20
CA ARG A 179 22.64 -20.58 -1.38
C ARG A 179 23.53 -20.93 -2.56
N SER A 180 23.47 -20.18 -3.67
CA SER A 180 24.07 -20.60 -4.93
C SER A 180 25.21 -19.72 -5.42
N GLY A 181 25.33 -18.49 -4.96
CA GLY A 181 26.27 -17.46 -5.45
C GLY A 181 26.12 -17.08 -6.93
N LYS A 182 25.05 -17.57 -7.62
CA LYS A 182 24.86 -17.38 -9.07
C LYS A 182 24.50 -15.94 -9.41
N THR A 183 25.14 -15.40 -10.46
CA THR A 183 24.90 -14.02 -10.93
C THR A 183 23.44 -13.77 -11.32
N GLY A 184 22.73 -14.75 -11.87
CA GLY A 184 21.31 -14.58 -12.21
C GLY A 184 20.43 -14.24 -10.99
N TRP A 185 20.70 -14.84 -9.83
CA TRP A 185 19.98 -14.49 -8.59
C TRP A 185 20.40 -13.12 -8.04
N LEU A 186 21.65 -12.72 -8.24
CA LEU A 186 22.09 -11.37 -7.91
C LEU A 186 21.33 -10.33 -8.74
N ILE A 187 21.23 -10.55 -10.05
CA ILE A 187 20.50 -9.64 -10.95
C ILE A 187 19.02 -9.60 -10.55
N ALA A 188 18.38 -10.74 -10.29
CA ALA A 188 16.98 -10.78 -9.89
C ALA A 188 16.73 -10.04 -8.55
N CYS A 189 17.58 -10.27 -7.56
CA CYS A 189 17.49 -9.58 -6.28
C CYS A 189 17.72 -8.07 -6.41
N ALA A 190 18.75 -7.68 -7.15
CA ALA A 190 19.07 -6.28 -7.42
C ALA A 190 17.95 -5.58 -8.21
N ALA A 191 17.33 -6.26 -9.18
CA ALA A 191 16.20 -5.71 -9.92
C ALA A 191 14.98 -5.47 -9.01
N ALA A 192 14.63 -6.44 -8.15
CA ALA A 192 13.55 -6.27 -7.20
C ALA A 192 13.83 -5.12 -6.20
N CYS A 193 15.07 -5.01 -5.69
CA CYS A 193 15.48 -3.89 -4.85
C CYS A 193 15.42 -2.55 -5.60
N ALA A 194 15.84 -2.50 -6.86
CA ALA A 194 15.84 -1.29 -7.67
C ALA A 194 14.41 -0.80 -7.92
N VAL A 195 13.52 -1.69 -8.33
CA VAL A 195 12.09 -1.36 -8.55
C VAL A 195 11.45 -0.84 -7.27
N GLU A 196 11.65 -1.52 -6.14
CA GLU A 196 11.10 -1.07 -4.87
C GLU A 196 11.70 0.26 -4.41
N THR A 197 13.01 0.49 -4.64
CA THR A 197 13.67 1.78 -4.33
C THR A 197 13.12 2.92 -5.18
N ILE A 198 12.80 2.65 -6.46
CA ILE A 198 12.19 3.64 -7.35
C ILE A 198 10.78 4.00 -6.87
N PHE A 199 10.00 3.02 -6.42
CA PHE A 199 8.65 3.26 -5.91
C PHE A 199 8.63 3.91 -4.53
N ARG A 200 9.56 3.49 -3.65
CA ARG A 200 9.67 4.00 -2.28
C ARG A 200 11.15 4.21 -1.91
N PRO A 201 11.64 5.45 -1.82
CA PRO A 201 13.08 5.73 -1.65
C PRO A 201 13.68 5.12 -0.39
N TYR A 202 12.93 4.94 0.69
CA TYR A 202 13.44 4.27 1.90
C TYR A 202 13.78 2.78 1.68
N ALA A 203 13.26 2.15 0.63
CA ALA A 203 13.62 0.79 0.24
C ALA A 203 15.07 0.69 -0.28
N LEU A 204 15.80 1.81 -0.40
CA LEU A 204 17.26 1.80 -0.54
C LEU A 204 17.93 0.88 0.49
N LEU A 205 17.38 0.77 1.69
CA LEU A 205 17.89 -0.10 2.74
C LEU A 205 17.76 -1.60 2.42
N PHE A 206 16.84 -2.00 1.54
CA PHE A 206 16.70 -3.40 1.13
C PHE A 206 17.90 -3.92 0.32
N TRP A 207 18.76 -3.02 -0.17
CA TRP A 207 19.99 -3.41 -0.84
C TRP A 207 20.99 -4.14 0.07
N VAL A 208 20.78 -4.13 1.38
CA VAL A 208 21.57 -4.95 2.32
C VAL A 208 21.45 -6.44 1.98
N PHE A 209 20.31 -6.91 1.45
CA PHE A 209 20.10 -8.31 1.07
C PHE A 209 21.06 -8.81 -0.03
N PRO A 210 21.18 -8.17 -1.20
CA PRO A 210 22.19 -8.58 -2.17
C PRO A 210 23.61 -8.21 -1.75
N LEU A 211 23.84 -7.10 -1.05
CA LEU A 211 25.15 -6.65 -0.63
C LEU A 211 25.83 -7.62 0.32
N THR A 212 25.14 -8.20 1.29
CA THR A 212 25.71 -9.20 2.21
C THR A 212 26.22 -10.43 1.47
N ALA A 213 25.56 -10.84 0.37
CA ALA A 213 25.99 -11.98 -0.44
C ALA A 213 27.23 -11.68 -1.31
N VAL A 214 27.45 -10.43 -1.69
CA VAL A 214 28.55 -10.05 -2.62
C VAL A 214 29.61 -9.18 -1.97
N TRP A 215 29.59 -9.02 -0.66
CA TRP A 215 30.42 -8.06 0.06
C TRP A 215 31.93 -8.21 -0.23
N GLN A 216 32.40 -9.43 -0.35
CA GLN A 216 33.82 -9.73 -0.62
C GLN A 216 34.21 -9.50 -2.09
N ASN A 217 33.25 -9.39 -3.01
CA ASN A 217 33.50 -9.16 -4.43
C ASN A 217 33.38 -7.66 -4.74
N LYS A 218 34.51 -6.95 -4.80
CA LYS A 218 34.56 -5.51 -5.02
C LYS A 218 33.76 -5.06 -6.27
N ARG A 219 33.86 -5.78 -7.39
CA ARG A 219 33.18 -5.42 -8.64
C ARG A 219 31.66 -5.56 -8.52
N ARG A 220 31.18 -6.68 -7.98
CA ARG A 220 29.73 -6.91 -7.77
C ARG A 220 29.14 -5.95 -6.72
N ARG A 221 29.89 -5.69 -5.64
CA ARG A 221 29.51 -4.71 -4.63
C ARG A 221 29.36 -3.31 -5.22
N ALA A 222 30.36 -2.85 -6.02
CA ALA A 222 30.29 -1.56 -6.68
C ALA A 222 29.11 -1.45 -7.65
N ALA A 223 28.82 -2.52 -8.42
CA ALA A 223 27.64 -2.58 -9.28
C ALA A 223 26.33 -2.46 -8.48
N CYS A 224 26.18 -3.20 -7.36
CA CYS A 224 25.00 -3.06 -6.49
C CYS A 224 24.85 -1.65 -5.94
N LEU A 225 25.92 -1.05 -5.41
CA LEU A 225 25.89 0.32 -4.87
C LEU A 225 25.57 1.35 -5.95
N GLY A 226 26.14 1.21 -7.15
CA GLY A 226 25.83 2.10 -8.28
C GLY A 226 24.37 1.99 -8.72
N THR A 227 23.83 0.76 -8.81
CA THR A 227 22.40 0.56 -9.16
C THR A 227 21.48 1.09 -8.07
N ALA A 228 21.85 0.89 -6.79
CA ALA A 228 21.10 1.44 -5.66
C ALA A 228 21.03 2.96 -5.70
N ALA A 229 22.19 3.62 -5.90
CA ALA A 229 22.27 5.07 -6.03
C ALA A 229 21.48 5.58 -7.25
N GLY A 230 21.56 4.89 -8.39
CA GLY A 230 20.80 5.22 -9.59
C GLY A 230 19.28 5.11 -9.36
N GLY A 231 18.80 4.02 -8.77
CA GLY A 231 17.38 3.83 -8.43
C GLY A 231 16.86 4.90 -7.46
N PHE A 232 17.66 5.23 -6.45
CA PHE A 232 17.34 6.28 -5.51
C PHE A 232 17.26 7.67 -6.16
N ALA A 233 18.22 7.99 -7.05
CA ALA A 233 18.21 9.25 -7.80
C ALA A 233 16.97 9.36 -8.71
N VAL A 234 16.57 8.26 -9.38
CA VAL A 234 15.35 8.22 -10.19
C VAL A 234 14.11 8.45 -9.32
N SER A 235 14.04 7.82 -8.15
CA SER A 235 12.94 8.03 -7.20
C SER A 235 12.82 9.49 -6.77
N LEU A 236 13.93 10.09 -6.33
CA LEU A 236 13.96 11.49 -5.91
C LEU A 236 13.60 12.45 -7.06
N PHE A 237 14.07 12.16 -8.27
CA PHE A 237 13.71 12.96 -9.46
C PHE A 237 12.20 12.87 -9.73
N ALA A 238 11.63 11.66 -9.70
CA ALA A 238 10.19 11.46 -9.92
C ALA A 238 9.35 12.21 -8.88
N MET A 239 9.71 12.11 -7.60
CA MET A 239 9.04 12.85 -6.52
C MET A 239 9.17 14.36 -6.68
N ALA A 240 10.35 14.87 -7.03
CA ALA A 240 10.60 16.31 -7.09
C ALA A 240 10.00 16.99 -8.33
N LYS A 241 9.86 16.26 -9.44
CA LYS A 241 9.48 16.84 -10.74
C LYS A 241 8.12 16.42 -11.25
N LEU A 242 7.65 15.26 -10.88
CA LEU A 242 6.42 14.66 -11.41
C LEU A 242 5.31 14.54 -10.37
N ALA A 243 5.61 14.55 -9.07
CA ALA A 243 4.59 14.54 -8.04
C ALA A 243 3.91 15.91 -7.92
N ALA A 244 2.61 15.90 -7.64
CA ALA A 244 1.88 17.10 -7.25
C ALA A 244 2.37 17.60 -5.88
N PRO A 245 2.32 18.90 -5.61
CA PRO A 245 2.57 19.43 -4.27
C PRO A 245 1.63 18.76 -3.27
N TYR A 246 2.19 18.27 -2.17
CA TYR A 246 1.41 17.73 -1.07
C TYR A 246 0.93 18.86 -0.14
N PHE A 247 0.02 18.55 0.80
CA PHE A 247 -0.39 19.52 1.81
C PHE A 247 0.80 20.16 2.52
N SER A 248 0.71 21.44 2.82
CA SER A 248 1.77 22.19 3.50
C SER A 248 2.13 21.63 4.89
N ASP A 249 1.19 20.93 5.54
CA ASP A 249 1.32 20.29 6.84
C ASP A 249 1.53 18.77 6.78
N GLY A 250 1.74 18.23 5.57
CA GLY A 250 1.95 16.79 5.31
C GLY A 250 3.26 16.51 4.58
N GLY A 251 3.61 15.23 4.50
CA GLY A 251 4.78 14.78 3.77
C GLY A 251 6.03 14.61 4.63
N MET A 252 7.20 14.64 3.98
CA MET A 252 8.48 14.46 4.66
C MET A 252 8.88 15.72 5.42
N ASP A 253 9.21 15.56 6.68
CA ASP A 253 9.69 16.60 7.57
C ASP A 253 11.22 16.55 7.67
N PHE A 254 11.87 17.65 7.29
CA PHE A 254 13.32 17.81 7.33
C PHE A 254 13.78 18.90 8.29
N ASP A 255 12.88 19.45 9.13
CA ASP A 255 13.20 20.59 9.99
C ASP A 255 14.26 20.22 11.05
N GLY A 256 14.23 19.02 11.60
CA GLY A 256 15.29 18.54 12.48
C GLY A 256 16.66 18.50 11.79
N ILE A 257 16.71 18.01 10.54
CA ILE A 257 17.95 18.02 9.74
C ILE A 257 18.37 19.46 9.42
N ARG A 258 17.44 20.33 9.05
CA ARG A 258 17.73 21.76 8.81
C ARG A 258 18.38 22.42 10.02
N LEU A 259 17.82 22.20 11.21
CA LEU A 259 18.39 22.69 12.47
C LEU A 259 19.81 22.16 12.74
N LEU A 260 20.06 20.89 12.44
CA LEU A 260 21.42 20.32 12.53
C LEU A 260 22.39 21.00 11.58
N LEU A 261 21.99 21.20 10.32
CA LEU A 261 22.84 21.89 9.31
C LEU A 261 23.08 23.35 9.67
N GLN A 262 22.16 23.99 10.41
CA GLN A 262 22.32 25.33 10.97
C GLN A 262 23.16 25.36 12.26
N LEU A 263 23.75 24.23 12.65
CA LEU A 263 24.56 24.08 13.88
C LEU A 263 23.78 24.33 15.17
N HIS A 264 22.48 23.98 15.19
CA HIS A 264 21.62 24.02 16.37
C HIS A 264 21.25 22.62 16.90
N PRO A 265 22.22 21.79 17.36
CA PRO A 265 21.96 20.38 17.67
C PRO A 265 20.97 20.17 18.83
N VAL A 266 20.97 21.06 19.83
CA VAL A 266 20.03 20.98 20.96
C VAL A 266 18.59 21.28 20.51
N ALA A 267 18.40 22.28 19.64
CA ALA A 267 17.09 22.58 19.07
C ALA A 267 16.59 21.45 18.18
N ALA A 268 17.46 20.88 17.34
CA ALA A 268 17.16 19.69 16.52
C ALA A 268 16.73 18.51 17.38
N ALA A 269 17.51 18.17 18.42
CA ALA A 269 17.17 17.08 19.31
C ALA A 269 15.83 17.29 20.02
N ARG A 270 15.55 18.51 20.50
CA ARG A 270 14.26 18.85 21.13
C ARG A 270 13.10 18.71 20.15
N TYR A 271 13.26 19.22 18.94
CA TYR A 271 12.27 19.11 17.88
C TYR A 271 11.93 17.66 17.56
N GLU A 272 12.94 16.85 17.28
CA GLU A 272 12.77 15.43 16.92
C GLU A 272 12.20 14.59 18.08
N CYS A 273 12.61 14.85 19.32
CA CYS A 273 12.05 14.16 20.47
C CYS A 273 10.57 14.52 20.69
N ALA A 274 10.18 15.79 20.53
CA ALA A 274 8.80 16.21 20.65
C ALA A 274 7.93 15.60 19.55
N ARG A 275 8.41 15.59 18.31
CA ARG A 275 7.75 14.98 17.16
C ARG A 275 7.59 13.47 17.33
N ALA A 276 8.67 12.77 17.68
CA ALA A 276 8.64 11.32 17.91
C ALA A 276 7.64 10.97 19.03
N ALA A 277 7.62 11.74 20.13
CA ALA A 277 6.66 11.54 21.21
C ALA A 277 5.21 11.72 20.73
N ALA A 278 4.93 12.74 19.93
CA ALA A 278 3.60 12.98 19.37
C ALA A 278 3.15 11.85 18.44
N LEU A 279 4.04 11.37 17.53
CA LEU A 279 3.74 10.26 16.61
C LEU A 279 3.55 8.93 17.35
N LEU A 280 4.36 8.64 18.37
CA LEU A 280 4.20 7.44 19.19
C LEU A 280 2.92 7.50 20.01
N HIS A 281 2.55 8.67 20.54
CA HIS A 281 1.29 8.86 21.24
C HIS A 281 0.09 8.68 20.29
N ALA A 282 0.16 9.21 19.08
CA ALA A 282 -0.88 9.01 18.06
C ALA A 282 -1.00 7.51 17.69
N ALA A 283 0.12 6.83 17.40
CA ALA A 283 0.12 5.39 17.12
C ALA A 283 -0.45 4.57 18.28
N TRP A 284 -0.15 4.95 19.52
CA TRP A 284 -0.71 4.31 20.71
C TRP A 284 -2.22 4.50 20.81
N ARG A 285 -2.70 5.73 20.66
CA ARG A 285 -4.11 6.09 20.82
C ARG A 285 -4.98 5.58 19.67
N ASP A 286 -4.48 5.68 18.43
CA ASP A 286 -5.31 5.51 17.22
C ASP A 286 -5.17 4.11 16.59
N ASP A 287 -4.13 3.34 16.94
CA ASP A 287 -3.92 1.98 16.41
C ASP A 287 -3.72 0.93 17.51
N ILE A 288 -2.75 1.13 18.44
CA ILE A 288 -2.37 0.09 19.40
C ILE A 288 -3.48 -0.17 20.42
N LEU A 289 -3.95 0.88 21.10
CA LEU A 289 -4.95 0.73 22.16
C LEU A 289 -6.31 0.21 21.64
N PRO A 290 -6.88 0.75 20.56
CA PRO A 290 -8.10 0.19 19.96
C PRO A 290 -7.92 -1.27 19.54
N THR A 291 -6.78 -1.60 18.93
CA THR A 291 -6.45 -2.99 18.56
C THR A 291 -6.47 -3.94 19.75
N LEU A 292 -5.85 -3.55 20.87
CA LEU A 292 -5.82 -4.37 22.08
C LEU A 292 -7.19 -4.52 22.72
N HIS A 293 -8.08 -3.55 22.57
CA HIS A 293 -9.47 -3.61 23.02
C HIS A 293 -10.39 -4.36 22.05
N GLY A 294 -9.87 -4.80 20.90
CA GLY A 294 -10.67 -5.49 19.89
C GLY A 294 -11.55 -4.56 19.05
N GLU A 295 -11.26 -3.26 19.03
CA GLU A 295 -11.96 -2.29 18.22
C GLU A 295 -11.45 -2.33 16.77
N THR A 296 -12.37 -2.20 15.80
CA THR A 296 -11.99 -2.05 14.39
C THR A 296 -11.42 -0.67 14.16
N THR A 297 -10.12 -0.62 13.90
CA THR A 297 -9.51 0.61 13.39
C THR A 297 -9.50 0.58 11.87
N TYR A 298 -9.55 1.76 11.26
CA TYR A 298 -9.37 1.96 9.81
C TYR A 298 -8.12 1.24 9.27
N ILE A 299 -7.06 1.22 10.04
CA ILE A 299 -5.72 0.76 9.65
C ILE A 299 -5.45 -0.69 10.09
N GLY A 300 -6.36 -1.29 10.83
CA GLY A 300 -6.32 -2.71 11.11
C GLY A 300 -5.14 -3.20 11.98
N GLY A 301 -4.67 -2.41 12.96
CA GLY A 301 -3.65 -2.83 13.93
C GLY A 301 -2.28 -3.12 13.34
N GLY A 302 -1.88 -2.36 12.32
CA GLY A 302 -0.60 -2.56 11.65
C GLY A 302 0.60 -2.41 12.56
N CYS A 303 0.58 -1.47 13.50
CA CYS A 303 1.66 -1.27 14.48
C CYS A 303 1.76 -2.46 15.44
N VAL A 304 0.63 -2.95 15.98
CA VAL A 304 0.63 -4.12 16.86
C VAL A 304 1.13 -5.36 16.13
N THR A 305 0.66 -5.57 14.91
CA THR A 305 1.11 -6.71 14.07
C THR A 305 2.60 -6.61 13.78
N PHE A 306 3.10 -5.42 13.42
CA PHE A 306 4.52 -5.20 13.19
C PHE A 306 5.35 -5.53 14.43
N LEU A 307 4.97 -5.01 15.59
CA LEU A 307 5.69 -5.28 16.85
C LEU A 307 5.68 -6.77 17.21
N ALA A 308 4.55 -7.47 17.02
CA ALA A 308 4.44 -8.90 17.25
C ALA A 308 5.37 -9.69 16.30
N VAL A 309 5.40 -9.32 15.01
CA VAL A 309 6.29 -9.97 14.03
C VAL A 309 7.77 -9.69 14.32
N VAL A 310 8.12 -8.47 14.74
CA VAL A 310 9.49 -8.12 15.18
C VAL A 310 9.89 -9.00 16.37
N LEU A 311 9.02 -9.13 17.36
CA LEU A 311 9.29 -9.98 18.53
C LEU A 311 9.55 -11.44 18.10
N VAL A 312 8.71 -12.00 17.25
CA VAL A 312 8.89 -13.36 16.70
C VAL A 312 10.21 -13.47 15.94
N ALA A 313 10.53 -12.48 15.09
CA ALA A 313 11.78 -12.49 14.32
C ALA A 313 13.02 -12.43 15.23
N VAL A 314 12.99 -11.62 16.30
CA VAL A 314 14.07 -11.55 17.30
C VAL A 314 14.22 -12.88 18.04
N VAL A 315 13.11 -13.46 18.50
CA VAL A 315 13.13 -14.78 19.18
C VAL A 315 13.73 -15.84 18.26
N CYS A 316 13.29 -15.89 17.00
CA CYS A 316 13.83 -16.83 16.00
C CYS A 316 15.31 -16.57 15.73
N LEU A 317 15.74 -15.30 15.64
CA LEU A 317 17.16 -14.95 15.46
C LEU A 317 18.03 -15.44 16.63
N VAL A 318 17.60 -15.19 17.86
CA VAL A 318 18.32 -15.63 19.08
C VAL A 318 18.38 -17.15 19.14
N TRP A 319 17.25 -17.82 18.85
CA TRP A 319 17.18 -19.28 18.82
C TRP A 319 18.12 -19.88 17.79
N ASP A 320 18.12 -19.35 16.55
CA ASP A 320 18.97 -19.84 15.47
C ASP A 320 20.44 -19.55 15.73
N LYS A 321 20.77 -18.39 16.31
CA LYS A 321 22.14 -18.11 16.80
C LYS A 321 22.60 -19.18 17.80
N HIS A 322 21.76 -19.54 18.76
CA HIS A 322 22.07 -20.56 19.73
C HIS A 322 22.25 -21.95 19.09
N LYS A 323 21.54 -22.24 18.01
CA LYS A 323 21.64 -23.48 17.24
C LYS A 323 22.70 -23.46 16.13
N GLY A 324 23.49 -22.40 16.00
CA GLY A 324 24.50 -22.26 14.95
C GLY A 324 23.93 -22.22 13.51
N ARG A 325 22.69 -21.78 13.34
CA ARG A 325 22.00 -21.69 12.04
C ARG A 325 22.29 -20.37 11.33
N PRO A 326 22.05 -20.28 9.98
CA PRO A 326 22.21 -19.03 9.26
C PRO A 326 21.28 -17.92 9.79
N LEU A 327 21.82 -16.70 9.91
CA LEU A 327 21.12 -15.55 10.49
C LEU A 327 20.96 -14.40 9.49
N VAL A 328 21.51 -14.55 8.27
CA VAL A 328 21.72 -13.41 7.37
C VAL A 328 20.42 -12.74 6.94
N LEU A 329 19.43 -13.50 6.50
CA LEU A 329 18.18 -12.92 5.99
C LEU A 329 17.38 -12.27 7.11
N LYS A 330 17.26 -12.93 8.30
CA LYS A 330 16.60 -12.34 9.47
C LYS A 330 17.34 -11.10 9.97
N GLY A 331 18.67 -11.15 9.98
CA GLY A 331 19.50 -10.00 10.35
C GLY A 331 19.30 -8.81 9.40
N CYS A 332 19.30 -9.06 8.08
CA CYS A 332 19.00 -8.03 7.08
C CYS A 332 17.59 -7.45 7.25
N ALA A 333 16.58 -8.31 7.43
CA ALA A 333 15.19 -7.88 7.59
C ALA A 333 15.00 -7.06 8.87
N LEU A 334 15.56 -7.48 10.00
CA LEU A 334 15.51 -6.74 11.28
C LEU A 334 16.24 -5.41 11.17
N PHE A 335 17.43 -5.39 10.54
CA PHE A 335 18.15 -4.15 10.30
C PHE A 335 17.33 -3.15 9.46
N CYS A 336 16.81 -3.60 8.31
CA CYS A 336 15.94 -2.76 7.47
C CYS A 336 14.73 -2.26 8.24
N SER A 337 14.05 -3.14 8.96
CA SER A 337 12.84 -2.79 9.71
C SER A 337 13.13 -1.77 10.81
N ALA A 338 14.22 -1.94 11.56
CA ALA A 338 14.60 -1.00 12.60
C ALA A 338 14.96 0.38 12.03
N VAL A 339 15.82 0.42 11.00
CA VAL A 339 16.25 1.70 10.42
C VAL A 339 15.11 2.40 9.70
N ILE A 340 14.28 1.68 8.94
CA ILE A 340 13.13 2.31 8.25
C ILE A 340 12.10 2.80 9.27
N ALA A 341 11.81 2.04 10.33
CA ALA A 341 10.91 2.50 11.37
C ALA A 341 11.40 3.79 12.05
N LEU A 342 12.73 3.92 12.27
CA LEU A 342 13.33 5.16 12.75
C LEU A 342 13.21 6.31 11.73
N VAL A 343 13.47 6.05 10.44
CA VAL A 343 13.29 7.05 9.38
C VAL A 343 11.84 7.54 9.32
N LEU A 344 10.88 6.63 9.40
CA LEU A 344 9.47 6.99 9.43
C LEU A 344 9.11 7.81 10.67
N LEU A 345 9.65 7.44 11.84
CA LEU A 345 9.43 8.16 13.09
C LEU A 345 9.99 9.59 13.06
N PHE A 346 11.19 9.78 12.48
CA PHE A 346 11.89 11.06 12.53
C PHE A 346 11.74 11.91 11.27
N MET A 347 11.25 11.38 10.15
CA MET A 347 11.22 12.11 8.88
C MET A 347 9.88 12.05 8.14
N TYR A 348 8.94 11.20 8.59
CA TYR A 348 7.66 11.04 7.89
C TYR A 348 6.51 10.90 8.90
N ASN A 349 5.88 9.74 8.94
CA ASN A 349 4.92 9.37 9.99
C ASN A 349 4.95 7.86 10.23
N ILE A 350 4.37 7.41 11.35
CA ILE A 350 4.18 5.99 11.63
C ILE A 350 2.86 5.55 10.96
N ASP A 351 2.92 5.29 9.65
CA ASP A 351 1.78 4.74 8.92
C ASP A 351 1.80 3.20 9.02
N PRO A 352 0.74 2.57 9.56
CA PRO A 352 0.62 1.12 9.64
C PRO A 352 0.81 0.38 8.33
N ARG A 353 0.50 0.99 7.18
CA ARG A 353 0.74 0.41 5.85
C ARG A 353 2.23 0.18 5.60
N HIS A 354 3.09 1.15 5.96
CA HIS A 354 4.54 0.99 5.86
C HIS A 354 5.07 -0.04 6.86
N MET A 355 4.54 -0.06 8.09
CA MET A 355 4.90 -1.06 9.09
C MET A 355 4.55 -2.47 8.62
N MET A 356 3.44 -2.64 7.91
CA MET A 356 3.03 -3.94 7.38
C MET A 356 3.97 -4.45 6.28
N LEU A 357 4.51 -3.58 5.42
CA LEU A 357 5.55 -3.97 4.45
C LEU A 357 6.76 -4.58 5.16
N LEU A 358 7.20 -3.94 6.25
CA LEU A 358 8.33 -4.44 7.06
C LEU A 358 7.98 -5.75 7.77
N ALA A 359 6.75 -5.88 8.25
CA ALA A 359 6.27 -7.14 8.84
C ALA A 359 6.31 -8.29 7.82
N ILE A 360 5.90 -8.06 6.57
CA ILE A 360 5.94 -9.07 5.52
C ILE A 360 7.37 -9.43 5.13
N LEU A 361 8.28 -8.46 5.06
CA LEU A 361 9.71 -8.70 4.87
C LEU A 361 10.29 -9.62 5.95
N LEU A 362 9.95 -9.35 7.22
CA LEU A 362 10.36 -10.15 8.38
C LEU A 362 9.76 -11.56 8.35
N LEU A 363 8.45 -11.68 8.09
CA LEU A 363 7.77 -12.98 7.96
C LEU A 363 8.41 -13.84 6.87
N GLY A 364 8.69 -13.23 5.71
CA GLY A 364 9.40 -13.89 4.63
C GLY A 364 10.77 -14.42 5.08
N ALA A 365 11.57 -13.61 5.75
CA ALA A 365 12.89 -14.00 6.24
C ALA A 365 12.81 -15.12 7.31
N VAL A 366 11.85 -15.02 8.24
CA VAL A 366 11.63 -16.07 9.27
C VAL A 366 11.24 -17.39 8.61
N VAL A 367 10.27 -17.37 7.70
CA VAL A 367 9.78 -18.59 7.03
C VAL A 367 10.87 -19.30 6.22
N VAL A 368 11.79 -18.55 5.62
CA VAL A 368 12.89 -19.13 4.81
C VAL A 368 13.92 -19.82 5.66
N GLU A 369 14.36 -19.20 6.75
CA GLU A 369 15.50 -19.68 7.53
C GLU A 369 15.11 -20.68 8.62
N ASP A 370 13.84 -20.76 9.00
CA ASP A 370 13.40 -21.66 10.05
C ASP A 370 13.13 -23.07 9.54
N ALA A 371 14.03 -23.98 9.89
CA ALA A 371 13.86 -25.40 9.61
C ALA A 371 12.97 -26.13 10.65
N ALA A 372 12.79 -25.56 11.85
CA ALA A 372 11.95 -26.15 12.90
C ALA A 372 10.46 -25.85 12.61
N PRO A 373 9.59 -26.87 12.54
CA PRO A 373 8.16 -26.66 12.25
C PRO A 373 7.47 -25.72 13.26
N ALA A 374 7.89 -25.75 14.53
CA ALA A 374 7.34 -24.87 15.56
C ALA A 374 7.65 -23.40 15.29
N ALA A 375 8.89 -23.07 14.90
CA ALA A 375 9.30 -21.70 14.60
C ALA A 375 8.58 -21.15 13.34
N VAL A 376 8.34 -22.02 12.34
CA VAL A 376 7.56 -21.61 11.15
C VAL A 376 6.12 -21.22 11.51
N TRP A 377 5.53 -21.86 12.52
CA TRP A 377 4.17 -21.56 12.93
C TRP A 377 4.04 -20.40 13.92
N LEU A 378 5.14 -19.96 14.55
CA LEU A 378 5.10 -18.84 15.48
C LEU A 378 4.49 -17.56 14.90
N PRO A 379 4.88 -17.10 13.71
CA PRO A 379 4.24 -15.92 13.10
C PRO A 379 2.73 -16.09 12.92
N VAL A 380 2.28 -17.27 12.50
CA VAL A 380 0.85 -17.57 12.35
C VAL A 380 0.13 -17.48 13.69
N LEU A 381 0.69 -18.10 14.74
CA LEU A 381 0.07 -18.10 16.07
C LEU A 381 -0.01 -16.68 16.65
N VAL A 382 1.06 -15.87 16.50
CA VAL A 382 1.04 -14.48 16.96
C VAL A 382 -0.06 -13.70 16.26
N VAL A 383 -0.17 -13.84 14.95
CA VAL A 383 -1.21 -13.16 14.17
C VAL A 383 -2.61 -13.62 14.58
N LEU A 384 -2.82 -14.93 14.75
CA LEU A 384 -4.11 -15.49 15.15
C LEU A 384 -4.56 -15.11 16.57
N LEU A 385 -3.61 -14.75 17.44
CA LEU A 385 -3.91 -14.28 18.79
C LEU A 385 -4.33 -12.81 18.83
N LEU A 386 -4.15 -12.06 17.75
CA LEU A 386 -4.58 -10.66 17.69
C LEU A 386 -6.10 -10.61 17.45
N PRO A 387 -6.89 -10.03 18.36
CA PRO A 387 -8.36 -10.08 18.31
C PRO A 387 -8.94 -9.52 17.01
N MET A 388 -8.29 -8.52 16.45
CA MET A 388 -8.76 -7.81 15.28
C MET A 388 -8.65 -8.57 13.96
N ASN A 389 -7.86 -9.63 13.89
CA ASN A 389 -7.70 -10.40 12.65
C ASN A 389 -8.98 -11.12 12.21
N PHE A 390 -9.95 -11.24 13.11
CA PHE A 390 -11.25 -11.85 12.86
C PHE A 390 -12.41 -10.87 12.95
N GLN A 391 -12.12 -9.58 13.09
CA GLN A 391 -13.17 -8.58 13.12
C GLN A 391 -13.79 -8.40 11.73
N ARG A 392 -15.10 -8.21 11.73
CA ARG A 392 -15.86 -8.00 10.52
C ARG A 392 -15.51 -6.65 9.92
N GLY A 393 -14.91 -6.66 8.72
CA GLY A 393 -14.74 -5.45 7.92
C GLY A 393 -16.07 -5.02 7.30
N SER A 394 -16.26 -3.71 7.11
CA SER A 394 -17.34 -3.20 6.27
C SER A 394 -16.82 -3.13 4.83
N LEU A 395 -17.45 -3.87 3.93
CA LEU A 395 -17.37 -3.59 2.50
C LEU A 395 -18.54 -2.70 2.13
N PRO A 396 -18.41 -1.86 1.11
CA PRO A 396 -19.60 -1.33 0.47
C PRO A 396 -20.38 -2.55 -0.07
N GLU A 397 -21.48 -2.87 0.61
CA GLU A 397 -22.40 -3.89 0.10
C GLU A 397 -22.82 -3.43 -1.29
N LYS A 398 -22.93 -4.38 -2.22
CA LYS A 398 -23.56 -4.11 -3.52
C LYS A 398 -24.99 -3.74 -3.25
N ASN A 399 -25.19 -2.48 -2.95
CA ASN A 399 -26.50 -1.90 -2.76
C ASN A 399 -26.93 -1.32 -4.09
N ALA A 400 -28.09 -1.73 -4.58
CA ALA A 400 -28.68 -1.16 -5.81
C ALA A 400 -28.84 0.36 -5.69
N GLU A 401 -29.05 0.88 -4.49
CA GLU A 401 -29.16 2.28 -4.18
C GLU A 401 -27.82 3.02 -4.38
N MET A 402 -26.72 2.56 -3.80
CA MET A 402 -25.40 3.16 -4.01
C MET A 402 -24.99 3.11 -5.48
N ALA A 403 -25.23 2.01 -6.18
CA ALA A 403 -24.96 1.91 -7.61
C ALA A 403 -25.79 2.93 -8.41
N ALA A 404 -27.07 3.12 -8.07
CA ALA A 404 -27.92 4.13 -8.69
C ALA A 404 -27.45 5.56 -8.39
N GLN A 405 -27.02 5.83 -7.16
CA GLN A 405 -26.45 7.13 -6.79
C GLN A 405 -25.17 7.42 -7.57
N MET A 406 -24.23 6.46 -7.66
CA MET A 406 -23.00 6.60 -8.47
C MET A 406 -23.34 6.86 -9.94
N GLN A 407 -24.30 6.13 -10.51
CA GLN A 407 -24.77 6.36 -11.88
C GLN A 407 -25.39 7.77 -12.05
N THR A 408 -26.11 8.24 -11.05
CA THR A 408 -26.69 9.59 -11.04
C THR A 408 -25.59 10.65 -11.04
N VAL A 409 -24.55 10.49 -10.22
CA VAL A 409 -23.41 11.39 -10.17
C VAL A 409 -22.67 11.43 -11.51
N GLU A 410 -22.34 10.27 -12.08
CA GLU A 410 -21.63 10.16 -13.35
C GLU A 410 -22.44 10.81 -14.49
N THR A 411 -23.73 10.52 -14.56
CA THR A 411 -24.62 11.06 -15.60
C THR A 411 -24.75 12.59 -15.50
N ALA A 412 -24.95 13.11 -14.29
CA ALA A 412 -25.11 14.53 -14.06
C ALA A 412 -23.83 15.33 -14.34
N LEU A 413 -22.68 14.83 -13.90
CA LEU A 413 -21.40 15.46 -14.20
C LEU A 413 -21.08 15.42 -15.69
N THR A 414 -21.29 14.30 -16.37
CA THR A 414 -21.08 14.14 -17.81
C THR A 414 -21.95 15.12 -18.59
N ALA A 415 -23.25 15.22 -18.28
CA ALA A 415 -24.17 16.15 -18.90
C ALA A 415 -23.73 17.61 -18.67
N SER A 416 -23.35 17.95 -17.43
CA SER A 416 -22.90 19.31 -17.08
C SER A 416 -21.64 19.75 -17.85
N VAL A 417 -20.73 18.81 -18.14
CA VAL A 417 -19.53 19.09 -18.95
C VAL A 417 -19.92 19.26 -20.43
N GLN A 418 -20.77 18.38 -20.98
CA GLN A 418 -21.21 18.44 -22.38
C GLN A 418 -22.03 19.71 -22.68
N ASP A 419 -22.91 20.12 -21.79
CA ASP A 419 -23.68 21.36 -21.92
C ASP A 419 -22.80 22.61 -21.98
N ALA A 420 -21.62 22.54 -21.34
CA ALA A 420 -20.61 23.59 -21.40
C ALA A 420 -19.81 23.58 -22.72
N GLY A 421 -20.00 22.58 -23.59
CA GLY A 421 -19.25 22.40 -24.83
C GLY A 421 -17.75 22.12 -24.57
N ALA A 422 -17.43 21.56 -23.39
CA ALA A 422 -16.08 21.36 -22.93
C ALA A 422 -15.74 19.87 -22.86
N ASP A 423 -14.43 19.56 -22.80
CA ASP A 423 -13.92 18.22 -22.57
C ASP A 423 -13.76 18.00 -21.03
N PRO A 424 -14.03 16.82 -20.48
CA PRO A 424 -13.72 16.48 -19.09
C PRO A 424 -12.27 16.84 -18.67
N TRP A 425 -11.33 16.74 -19.60
CA TRP A 425 -9.92 17.07 -19.38
C TRP A 425 -9.65 18.55 -19.06
N ASP A 426 -10.58 19.43 -19.44
CA ASP A 426 -10.46 20.87 -19.18
C ASP A 426 -10.98 21.27 -17.79
N HIS A 427 -11.44 20.31 -16.98
CA HIS A 427 -12.09 20.58 -15.72
C HIS A 427 -11.48 19.82 -14.54
N THR A 428 -11.56 20.44 -13.38
CA THR A 428 -11.22 19.84 -12.09
C THR A 428 -12.43 19.83 -11.16
N LEU A 429 -12.43 18.83 -10.28
CA LEU A 429 -13.38 18.65 -9.21
C LEU A 429 -12.63 18.66 -7.88
N ALA A 430 -12.93 19.63 -7.02
CA ALA A 430 -12.49 19.65 -5.63
C ALA A 430 -13.31 18.65 -4.82
N TYR A 431 -12.64 17.75 -4.14
CA TYR A 431 -13.24 16.76 -3.26
C TYR A 431 -12.94 17.10 -1.80
N ALA A 432 -13.99 17.44 -1.05
CA ALA A 432 -13.92 17.68 0.38
C ALA A 432 -13.72 16.37 1.15
N TYR A 433 -12.47 15.90 1.28
CA TYR A 433 -12.16 14.53 1.66
C TYR A 433 -12.42 14.20 3.14
N ASP A 434 -12.51 15.18 4.00
CA ASP A 434 -12.82 15.05 5.44
C ASP A 434 -14.28 15.44 5.80
N ASP A 435 -15.15 15.53 4.79
CA ASP A 435 -16.57 15.90 4.94
C ASP A 435 -17.50 14.69 5.11
N GLY A 436 -16.92 13.50 5.29
CA GLY A 436 -17.67 12.27 5.51
C GLY A 436 -18.25 11.63 4.23
N VAL A 437 -18.04 12.22 3.07
CA VAL A 437 -18.45 11.64 1.78
C VAL A 437 -17.66 10.36 1.50
N PHE A 438 -18.37 9.32 1.10
CA PHE A 438 -17.74 8.04 0.78
C PHE A 438 -16.81 8.14 -0.42
N HIS A 439 -15.54 7.76 -0.26
CA HIS A 439 -14.52 7.87 -1.31
C HIS A 439 -14.86 7.09 -2.60
N GLY A 440 -15.75 6.10 -2.52
CA GLY A 440 -16.22 5.34 -3.68
C GLY A 440 -16.88 6.19 -4.76
N TYR A 441 -17.46 7.34 -4.40
CA TYR A 441 -18.03 8.25 -5.40
C TYR A 441 -17.01 8.85 -6.37
N LEU A 442 -15.72 8.83 -6.02
CA LEU A 442 -14.66 9.24 -6.94
C LEU A 442 -14.57 8.36 -8.18
N TYR A 443 -15.06 7.11 -8.13
CA TYR A 443 -15.16 6.25 -9.31
C TYR A 443 -16.28 6.69 -10.28
N ALA A 444 -17.22 7.50 -9.82
CA ALA A 444 -18.30 8.07 -10.63
C ALA A 444 -17.93 9.41 -11.30
N VAL A 445 -16.78 9.99 -10.98
CA VAL A 445 -16.28 11.19 -11.65
C VAL A 445 -15.90 10.83 -13.09
N PRO A 446 -16.33 11.57 -14.12
CA PRO A 446 -16.02 11.27 -15.51
C PRO A 446 -14.53 11.08 -15.76
N ASP A 447 -14.19 10.11 -16.65
CA ASP A 447 -12.83 9.89 -17.06
C ASP A 447 -12.28 11.16 -17.76
N GLY A 448 -11.05 11.53 -17.42
CA GLY A 448 -10.44 12.78 -17.89
C GLY A 448 -10.56 13.96 -16.93
N MET A 449 -11.57 14.03 -16.08
CA MET A 449 -11.69 15.11 -15.09
C MET A 449 -10.63 14.98 -13.99
N GLY A 450 -9.88 16.05 -13.73
CA GLY A 450 -8.93 16.14 -12.64
C GLY A 450 -9.61 16.17 -11.27
N ILE A 451 -8.94 15.66 -10.23
CA ILE A 451 -9.47 15.65 -8.87
C ILE A 451 -8.48 16.35 -7.94
N GLU A 452 -8.96 17.37 -7.24
CA GLU A 452 -8.25 18.03 -6.14
C GLU A 452 -8.75 17.47 -4.80
N PHE A 453 -7.81 17.15 -3.91
CA PHE A 453 -8.14 16.72 -2.55
C PHE A 453 -7.98 17.89 -1.60
N ASP A 454 -9.10 18.42 -1.14
CA ASP A 454 -9.10 19.62 -0.33
C ASP A 454 -9.62 19.33 1.05
N LYS A 455 -8.91 19.87 2.06
CA LYS A 455 -9.43 19.89 3.42
C LYS A 455 -10.65 20.79 3.47
N ASN A 456 -11.65 20.39 4.25
CA ASN A 456 -12.81 21.23 4.51
C ASN A 456 -12.42 22.61 5.02
N SER A 457 -11.39 22.67 5.90
CA SER A 457 -10.87 23.94 6.41
C SER A 457 -10.37 24.88 5.32
N TYR A 458 -9.86 24.35 4.21
CA TYR A 458 -9.48 25.16 3.05
C TYR A 458 -10.71 25.61 2.26
N LEU A 459 -11.63 24.69 2.00
CA LEU A 459 -12.80 24.95 1.18
C LEU A 459 -13.85 25.86 1.82
N TRP A 460 -13.99 25.89 3.14
CA TRP A 460 -14.94 26.80 3.81
C TRP A 460 -14.35 28.17 4.14
N ASP A 461 -13.03 28.35 4.03
CA ASP A 461 -12.36 29.61 4.30
C ASP A 461 -12.52 30.54 3.10
N GLU A 462 -13.24 31.64 3.28
CA GLU A 462 -13.57 32.62 2.24
C GLU A 462 -12.32 33.34 1.68
N GLU A 463 -11.19 33.32 2.39
CA GLU A 463 -9.93 33.88 1.92
C GLU A 463 -9.26 32.99 0.87
N ASN A 464 -9.58 31.71 0.83
CA ASN A 464 -9.03 30.77 -0.11
C ASN A 464 -9.80 30.75 -1.44
N LEU A 465 -9.06 30.82 -2.54
CA LEU A 465 -9.64 30.69 -3.89
C LEU A 465 -9.88 29.21 -4.20
N ILE A 466 -11.14 28.86 -4.50
CA ILE A 466 -11.45 27.56 -5.10
C ILE A 466 -11.30 27.72 -6.61
N SER A 467 -10.29 27.12 -7.23
CA SER A 467 -10.04 27.18 -8.68
C SER A 467 -10.80 26.11 -9.45
N SER A 468 -11.13 25.00 -8.81
CA SER A 468 -11.89 23.91 -9.39
C SER A 468 -13.27 24.35 -9.88
N ARG A 469 -13.71 23.77 -11.01
CA ARG A 469 -15.03 24.08 -11.58
C ARG A 469 -16.16 23.43 -10.83
N TYR A 470 -15.90 22.28 -10.21
CA TYR A 470 -16.87 21.52 -9.44
C TYR A 470 -16.35 21.31 -8.03
N VAL A 471 -17.25 21.22 -7.05
CA VAL A 471 -16.95 20.84 -5.66
C VAL A 471 -17.90 19.76 -5.23
N MET A 472 -17.35 18.63 -4.76
CA MET A 472 -18.09 17.52 -4.15
C MET A 472 -17.91 17.59 -2.62
N CYS A 473 -19.01 17.70 -1.89
CA CYS A 473 -19.02 17.79 -0.44
C CYS A 473 -20.25 17.09 0.17
N GLY A 474 -20.28 16.97 1.48
CA GLY A 474 -21.44 16.49 2.23
C GLY A 474 -22.56 17.53 2.30
N HIS A 475 -23.77 17.04 2.62
CA HIS A 475 -24.91 17.92 2.89
C HIS A 475 -24.69 18.69 4.20
N ASP A 476 -25.34 19.85 4.28
CA ASP A 476 -25.40 20.70 5.49
C ASP A 476 -24.01 21.01 6.11
N THR A 477 -22.96 20.99 5.29
CA THR A 477 -21.60 21.30 5.72
C THR A 477 -21.29 22.78 5.55
N ARG A 478 -20.22 23.26 6.20
CA ARG A 478 -19.73 24.64 6.02
C ARG A 478 -19.30 24.89 4.58
N VAL A 479 -18.75 23.85 3.90
CA VAL A 479 -18.39 23.93 2.49
C VAL A 479 -19.63 24.19 1.64
N ALA A 480 -20.68 23.37 1.80
CA ALA A 480 -21.95 23.56 1.08
C ALA A 480 -22.56 24.95 1.35
N ALA A 481 -22.56 25.42 2.59
CA ALA A 481 -23.08 26.73 2.96
C ALA A 481 -22.30 27.87 2.27
N ARG A 482 -20.97 27.82 2.22
CA ARG A 482 -20.14 28.78 1.49
C ARG A 482 -20.48 28.80 -0.01
N LEU A 483 -20.53 27.64 -0.64
CA LEU A 483 -20.80 27.54 -2.08
C LEU A 483 -22.15 28.12 -2.45
N LEU A 484 -23.18 27.87 -1.63
CA LEU A 484 -24.51 28.47 -1.80
C LEU A 484 -24.48 30.00 -1.63
N ALA A 485 -23.74 30.52 -0.65
CA ALA A 485 -23.59 31.96 -0.45
C ALA A 485 -22.87 32.65 -1.61
N GLU A 486 -21.94 31.96 -2.28
CA GLU A 486 -21.24 32.40 -3.49
C GLU A 486 -22.03 32.14 -4.81
N ASN A 487 -23.29 31.72 -4.71
CA ASN A 487 -24.18 31.43 -5.87
C ASN A 487 -23.71 30.28 -6.77
N TRP A 488 -23.00 29.30 -6.23
CA TRP A 488 -22.68 28.11 -6.97
C TRP A 488 -23.96 27.32 -7.28
N GLN A 489 -24.01 26.73 -8.49
CA GLN A 489 -25.17 25.99 -8.97
C GLN A 489 -25.06 24.51 -8.56
N GLN A 490 -26.10 23.97 -7.95
CA GLN A 490 -26.18 22.55 -7.66
C GLN A 490 -26.34 21.76 -8.97
N VAL A 491 -25.43 20.82 -9.22
CA VAL A 491 -25.44 19.92 -10.38
C VAL A 491 -26.19 18.64 -10.05
N VAL A 492 -25.88 18.05 -8.89
CA VAL A 492 -26.49 16.80 -8.42
C VAL A 492 -26.53 16.79 -6.91
N SER A 493 -27.55 16.16 -6.37
CA SER A 493 -27.69 15.85 -4.95
C SER A 493 -28.16 14.40 -4.83
N THR A 494 -27.47 13.63 -4.03
CA THR A 494 -27.84 12.26 -3.66
C THR A 494 -28.10 12.23 -2.16
N GLU A 495 -28.32 11.09 -1.55
CA GLU A 495 -28.48 10.97 -0.10
C GLU A 495 -27.20 11.34 0.67
N ASP A 496 -26.01 10.99 0.11
CA ASP A 496 -24.73 11.09 0.79
C ASP A 496 -23.92 12.33 0.43
N LEU A 497 -24.20 12.98 -0.72
CA LEU A 497 -23.36 14.08 -1.21
C LEU A 497 -24.15 15.07 -2.09
N VAL A 498 -23.53 16.23 -2.23
CA VAL A 498 -23.94 17.26 -3.19
C VAL A 498 -22.73 17.70 -4.02
N ILE A 499 -22.95 17.98 -5.31
CA ILE A 499 -21.94 18.55 -6.20
C ILE A 499 -22.43 19.91 -6.70
N TYR A 500 -21.59 20.91 -6.51
CA TYR A 500 -21.81 22.25 -7.00
C TYR A 500 -20.89 22.57 -8.17
N LYS A 501 -21.36 23.42 -9.07
CA LYS A 501 -20.63 23.96 -10.21
C LYS A 501 -20.49 25.47 -10.04
N ARG A 502 -19.31 26.00 -10.34
CA ARG A 502 -19.04 27.43 -10.36
C ARG A 502 -19.94 28.12 -11.39
N PRO A 503 -20.49 29.31 -11.07
CA PRO A 503 -21.26 30.12 -12.01
C PRO A 503 -20.55 30.43 -13.32
#